data_11a724c4670cfd25ce0363c94292b1f7
#
_entry.id   11a724c4670cfd25ce0363c94292b1f7
#
_cell.length_a   1.000
_cell.length_b   1.000
_cell.length_c   1.000
_cell.angle_alpha   90.00
_cell.angle_beta   90.00
_cell.angle_gamma   90.00
#
_symmetry.space_group_name_H-M   'P 1'
#
loop_
_entity.id
_entity.type
_entity.pdbx_description
1 polymer ?
#
loop_
_entity_poly.entity_id
_entity_poly.type
_entity_poly.pdbx_seq_one_letter_code
_entity_poly.pdbx_strand_id
1 'polypeptide(L)'
;KGISGLLLSMRHFTLEEAIDAFRQKLGYQLQDGIRRRMAMVIIDLLHECEYVEKKDGVYVWAGEKDVERKLSADDHKIVKDTFKGQVDFFERCIMYADTFLSGSPPLYSFDSNSTEIWEEFLGNSEFTFARSVLISLLFSGRSDNANVLTLCYGPGFDILQMQEQYDIKITAVDFKDIFQNQASCRIPNPKSVKWVKSELWKGFGTPLPFTGDAFDVVFFACADPYIPAESREYVYRDIFRALKPGGALGILTRSYPDAGRKYVKDVLVRRGTLCHDFAESVCEGWRGFYPAQESIDLFKSIGFNVNTVMLNAALWRLDKP
;
A
#
# COMPACT_ATOMS: atom_id res chain seq x y z
N LYS A 1 -4.43 -0.32 29.96
CA LYS A 1 -5.72 -1.07 30.03
C LYS A 1 -6.40 -1.27 28.66
N GLY A 2 -5.90 -0.96 27.55
CA GLY A 2 -6.53 -1.04 26.24
C GLY A 2 -6.82 -2.47 25.74
N ILE A 3 -6.65 -2.70 24.45
CA ILE A 3 -6.96 -3.96 23.74
C ILE A 3 -6.30 -5.18 24.44
N SER A 4 -4.99 -5.11 24.73
CA SER A 4 -4.27 -6.22 25.37
C SER A 4 -4.84 -6.60 26.72
N GLY A 5 -5.16 -5.62 27.57
CA GLY A 5 -5.76 -5.88 28.89
C GLY A 5 -7.18 -6.48 28.78
N LEU A 6 -7.94 -6.11 27.76
CA LEU A 6 -9.25 -6.70 27.49
C LEU A 6 -9.12 -8.15 27.03
N LEU A 7 -8.29 -8.43 26.03
CA LEU A 7 -8.09 -9.79 25.51
C LEU A 7 -7.48 -10.72 26.57
N LEU A 8 -6.55 -10.20 27.42
CA LEU A 8 -6.03 -10.96 28.57
C LEU A 8 -7.15 -11.35 29.55
N SER A 9 -8.12 -10.48 29.78
CA SER A 9 -9.27 -10.78 30.65
C SER A 9 -10.21 -11.86 30.11
N MET A 10 -10.26 -11.99 28.77
CA MET A 10 -11.07 -13.01 28.09
C MET A 10 -10.43 -14.39 28.11
N ARG A 11 -9.10 -14.48 28.13
CA ARG A 11 -8.28 -15.70 28.09
C ARG A 11 -8.46 -16.56 26.83
N HIS A 12 -9.69 -16.86 26.44
CA HIS A 12 -10.10 -17.59 25.24
C HIS A 12 -11.16 -16.77 24.52
N PHE A 13 -11.05 -16.62 23.22
CA PHE A 13 -12.01 -15.87 22.41
C PHE A 13 -11.95 -16.26 20.94
N THR A 14 -13.07 -16.21 20.27
CA THR A 14 -13.17 -16.18 18.81
C THR A 14 -12.94 -14.76 18.31
N LEU A 15 -12.74 -14.61 17.01
CA LEU A 15 -12.61 -13.29 16.38
C LEU A 15 -13.84 -12.42 16.67
N GLU A 16 -15.04 -12.98 16.53
CA GLU A 16 -16.30 -12.26 16.75
C GLU A 16 -16.47 -11.82 18.22
N GLU A 17 -16.16 -12.68 19.16
CA GLU A 17 -16.18 -12.32 20.58
C GLU A 17 -15.20 -11.18 20.91
N ALA A 18 -14.01 -11.16 20.30
CA ALA A 18 -13.08 -10.06 20.46
C ALA A 18 -13.61 -8.76 19.86
N ILE A 19 -14.19 -8.80 18.65
CA ILE A 19 -14.83 -7.66 17.99
C ILE A 19 -15.97 -7.10 18.83
N ASP A 20 -16.84 -7.98 19.36
CA ASP A 20 -17.94 -7.56 20.22
C ASP A 20 -17.44 -6.98 21.55
N ALA A 21 -16.40 -7.54 22.14
CA ALA A 21 -15.78 -7.00 23.35
C ALA A 21 -15.14 -5.62 23.08
N PHE A 22 -14.51 -5.40 21.95
CA PHE A 22 -13.97 -4.09 21.55
C PHE A 22 -15.10 -3.06 21.43
N ARG A 23 -16.22 -3.42 20.82
CA ARG A 23 -17.40 -2.55 20.72
C ARG A 23 -18.00 -2.21 22.09
N GLN A 24 -18.23 -3.21 22.92
CA GLN A 24 -18.94 -3.05 24.19
C GLN A 24 -18.07 -2.43 25.29
N LYS A 25 -16.79 -2.77 25.36
CA LYS A 25 -15.90 -2.41 26.47
C LYS A 25 -14.96 -1.25 26.17
N LEU A 26 -14.59 -1.05 24.89
CA LEU A 26 -13.72 0.04 24.45
C LEU A 26 -14.52 1.13 23.70
N GLY A 27 -15.77 0.89 23.36
CA GLY A 27 -16.60 1.86 22.65
C GLY A 27 -16.28 2.01 21.16
N TYR A 28 -15.56 1.03 20.58
CA TYR A 28 -15.13 1.11 19.17
C TYR A 28 -16.29 0.98 18.20
N GLN A 29 -16.26 1.80 17.14
CA GLN A 29 -17.27 1.86 16.09
C GLN A 29 -16.89 0.93 14.93
N LEU A 30 -17.10 -0.38 15.12
CA LEU A 30 -16.65 -1.43 14.19
C LEU A 30 -17.74 -1.87 13.19
N GLN A 31 -18.70 -1.01 12.88
CA GLN A 31 -19.77 -1.29 11.91
C GLN A 31 -19.29 -1.08 10.47
N ASP A 32 -18.37 -0.15 10.24
CA ASP A 32 -17.76 0.04 8.92
C ASP A 32 -16.67 -0.99 8.62
N GLY A 33 -16.46 -1.24 7.33
CA GLY A 33 -15.55 -2.27 6.88
C GLY A 33 -14.09 -2.02 7.30
N ILE A 34 -13.63 -0.75 7.30
CA ILE A 34 -12.23 -0.43 7.58
C ILE A 34 -11.88 -0.55 9.07
N ARG A 35 -12.73 -0.04 9.97
CA ARG A 35 -12.48 -0.15 11.41
C ARG A 35 -12.56 -1.60 11.89
N ARG A 36 -13.53 -2.37 11.35
CA ARG A 36 -13.62 -3.81 11.63
C ARG A 36 -12.36 -4.54 11.13
N ARG A 37 -11.91 -4.24 9.89
CA ARG A 37 -10.68 -4.78 9.34
C ARG A 37 -9.48 -4.44 10.20
N MET A 38 -9.33 -3.18 10.62
CA MET A 38 -8.25 -2.73 11.49
C MET A 38 -8.22 -3.52 12.82
N ALA A 39 -9.39 -3.77 13.43
CA ALA A 39 -9.49 -4.60 14.63
C ALA A 39 -9.06 -6.06 14.38
N MET A 40 -9.38 -6.62 13.20
CA MET A 40 -8.91 -7.96 12.79
C MET A 40 -7.38 -7.98 12.64
N VAL A 41 -6.80 -6.97 11.99
CA VAL A 41 -5.33 -6.84 11.81
C VAL A 41 -4.61 -6.76 13.15
N ILE A 42 -5.18 -6.10 14.17
CA ILE A 42 -4.62 -6.11 15.54
C ILE A 42 -4.54 -7.54 16.10
N ILE A 43 -5.60 -8.33 15.94
CA ILE A 43 -5.63 -9.72 16.46
C ILE A 43 -4.61 -10.58 15.70
N ASP A 44 -4.53 -10.44 14.38
CA ASP A 44 -3.55 -11.16 13.56
C ASP A 44 -2.12 -10.74 13.93
N LEU A 45 -1.88 -9.45 14.19
CA LEU A 45 -0.57 -8.97 14.65
C LEU A 45 -0.19 -9.56 16.01
N LEU A 46 -1.12 -9.61 16.96
CA LEU A 46 -0.91 -10.26 18.26
C LEU A 46 -0.62 -11.75 18.10
N HIS A 47 -1.27 -12.41 17.16
CA HIS A 47 -0.99 -13.82 16.86
C HIS A 47 0.41 -14.01 16.24
N GLU A 48 0.77 -13.23 15.24
CA GLU A 48 2.10 -13.28 14.63
C GLU A 48 3.23 -12.90 15.62
N CYS A 49 2.94 -12.06 16.60
CA CYS A 49 3.85 -11.72 17.68
C CYS A 49 3.80 -12.73 18.84
N GLU A 50 3.03 -13.81 18.69
CA GLU A 50 2.92 -14.90 19.67
C GLU A 50 2.34 -14.51 21.04
N TYR A 51 1.61 -13.38 21.12
CA TYR A 51 0.85 -13.02 22.33
C TYR A 51 -0.45 -13.84 22.45
N VAL A 52 -0.98 -14.28 21.32
CA VAL A 52 -2.12 -15.20 21.25
C VAL A 52 -1.78 -16.38 20.37
N GLU A 53 -2.25 -17.56 20.72
CA GLU A 53 -2.20 -18.77 19.91
C GLU A 53 -3.58 -18.99 19.28
N LYS A 54 -3.61 -19.46 18.04
CA LYS A 54 -4.86 -19.81 17.34
C LYS A 54 -4.97 -21.32 17.20
N LYS A 55 -6.03 -21.90 17.74
CA LYS A 55 -6.33 -23.33 17.63
C LYS A 55 -7.82 -23.51 17.33
N ASP A 56 -8.13 -24.21 16.27
CA ASP A 56 -9.51 -24.52 15.85
C ASP A 56 -10.45 -23.30 15.82
N GLY A 57 -9.93 -22.15 15.35
CA GLY A 57 -10.68 -20.89 15.27
C GLY A 57 -10.79 -20.09 16.56
N VAL A 58 -10.28 -20.62 17.67
CA VAL A 58 -10.25 -19.96 18.98
C VAL A 58 -8.85 -19.41 19.22
N TYR A 59 -8.79 -18.18 19.68
CA TYR A 59 -7.55 -17.53 20.16
C TYR A 59 -7.42 -17.73 21.65
N VAL A 60 -6.22 -18.07 22.08
CA VAL A 60 -5.85 -18.28 23.48
C VAL A 60 -4.73 -17.34 23.84
N TRP A 61 -4.86 -16.57 24.91
CA TRP A 61 -3.80 -15.70 25.37
C TRP A 61 -2.61 -16.54 25.88
N ALA A 62 -1.47 -16.41 25.22
CA ALA A 62 -0.25 -17.19 25.53
C ALA A 62 0.64 -16.57 26.63
N GLY A 63 0.26 -15.37 27.11
CA GLY A 63 1.00 -14.64 28.13
C GLY A 63 1.81 -13.48 27.55
N GLU A 64 2.28 -12.60 28.42
CA GLU A 64 3.26 -11.57 28.05
C GLU A 64 4.59 -12.26 27.78
N LYS A 65 5.03 -12.21 26.54
CA LYS A 65 6.42 -12.56 26.19
C LYS A 65 7.25 -11.29 26.33
N ASP A 66 8.35 -11.37 27.05
CA ASP A 66 9.36 -10.31 27.03
C ASP A 66 9.84 -10.16 25.58
N VAL A 67 9.40 -9.11 24.92
CA VAL A 67 9.95 -8.72 23.62
C VAL A 67 11.30 -8.10 23.89
N GLU A 68 12.31 -8.95 24.12
CA GLU A 68 13.68 -8.55 24.45
C GLU A 68 14.40 -7.77 23.32
N ARG A 69 13.75 -7.51 22.21
CA ARG A 69 14.32 -6.71 21.13
C ARG A 69 13.88 -5.26 21.21
N LYS A 70 14.19 -4.59 22.28
CA LYS A 70 14.23 -3.14 22.26
C LYS A 70 15.47 -2.74 21.47
N LEU A 71 15.27 -1.97 20.40
CA LEU A 71 16.37 -1.27 19.75
C LEU A 71 17.11 -0.48 20.84
N SER A 72 18.44 -0.47 20.81
CA SER A 72 19.20 0.47 21.63
C SER A 72 18.78 1.91 21.28
N ALA A 73 19.03 2.86 22.17
CA ALA A 73 18.71 4.26 21.89
C ALA A 73 19.44 4.76 20.63
N ASP A 74 20.65 4.27 20.38
CA ASP A 74 21.44 4.62 19.20
C ASP A 74 20.87 3.98 17.93
N ASP A 75 20.49 2.69 17.97
CA ASP A 75 19.83 2.04 16.84
C ASP A 75 18.48 2.69 16.49
N HIS A 76 17.69 3.03 17.52
CA HIS A 76 16.43 3.74 17.32
C HIS A 76 16.65 5.10 16.66
N LYS A 77 17.68 5.83 17.05
CA LYS A 77 18.04 7.10 16.44
C LYS A 77 18.48 6.91 14.99
N ILE A 78 19.33 5.92 14.70
CA ILE A 78 19.77 5.61 13.32
C ILE A 78 18.55 5.30 12.43
N VAL A 79 17.64 4.45 12.89
CA VAL A 79 16.41 4.11 12.13
C VAL A 79 15.57 5.35 11.90
N LYS A 80 15.35 6.17 12.92
CA LYS A 80 14.54 7.38 12.83
C LYS A 80 15.16 8.41 11.89
N ASP A 81 16.47 8.61 11.93
CA ASP A 81 17.17 9.56 11.06
C ASP A 81 17.19 9.07 9.60
N THR A 82 17.33 7.76 9.37
CA THR A 82 17.38 7.16 8.02
C THR A 82 16.01 7.10 7.34
N PHE A 83 14.96 6.78 8.10
CA PHE A 83 13.60 6.55 7.60
C PHE A 83 12.58 7.55 8.20
N LYS A 84 13.03 8.78 8.46
CA LYS A 84 12.25 9.77 9.22
C LYS A 84 10.81 9.91 8.74
N GLY A 85 10.56 10.16 7.48
CA GLY A 85 9.22 10.34 6.94
C GLY A 85 8.31 9.12 7.18
N GLN A 86 8.86 7.91 7.04
CA GLN A 86 8.12 6.68 7.26
C GLN A 86 7.85 6.42 8.75
N VAL A 87 8.86 6.62 9.61
CA VAL A 87 8.73 6.44 11.05
C VAL A 87 7.73 7.45 11.62
N ASP A 88 7.88 8.72 11.29
CA ASP A 88 6.98 9.79 11.76
C ASP A 88 5.54 9.54 11.29
N PHE A 89 5.34 9.07 10.05
CA PHE A 89 4.01 8.71 9.54
C PHE A 89 3.38 7.58 10.37
N PHE A 90 4.10 6.48 10.55
CA PHE A 90 3.57 5.33 11.30
C PHE A 90 3.34 5.66 12.78
N GLU A 91 4.25 6.38 13.43
CA GLU A 91 4.06 6.82 14.82
C GLU A 91 2.75 7.62 14.97
N ARG A 92 2.50 8.59 14.09
CA ARG A 92 1.26 9.40 14.12
C ARG A 92 0.02 8.55 13.87
N CYS A 93 0.05 7.64 12.89
CA CYS A 93 -1.05 6.74 12.58
C CYS A 93 -1.38 5.82 13.77
N ILE A 94 -0.36 5.23 14.38
CA ILE A 94 -0.53 4.32 15.53
C ILE A 94 -1.07 5.09 16.75
N MET A 95 -0.58 6.30 17.00
CA MET A 95 -1.09 7.15 18.09
C MET A 95 -2.55 7.55 17.89
N TYR A 96 -2.99 7.70 16.66
CA TYR A 96 -4.36 8.06 16.31
C TYR A 96 -5.33 6.87 16.27
N ALA A 97 -4.83 5.64 16.27
CA ALA A 97 -5.59 4.43 16.05
C ALA A 97 -6.80 4.29 16.99
N ASP A 98 -6.62 4.54 18.28
CA ASP A 98 -7.70 4.45 19.28
C ASP A 98 -8.82 5.49 19.01
N THR A 99 -8.42 6.70 18.67
CA THR A 99 -9.33 7.80 18.30
C THR A 99 -10.12 7.44 17.02
N PHE A 100 -9.45 6.89 16.02
CA PHE A 100 -10.12 6.43 14.79
C PHE A 100 -11.08 5.29 15.04
N LEU A 101 -10.65 4.26 15.78
CA LEU A 101 -11.53 3.13 16.14
C LEU A 101 -12.75 3.56 16.95
N SER A 102 -12.65 4.63 17.73
CA SER A 102 -13.75 5.22 18.50
C SER A 102 -14.73 6.04 17.66
N GLY A 103 -14.52 6.15 16.34
CA GLY A 103 -15.47 6.77 15.40
C GLY A 103 -15.05 8.11 14.81
N SER A 104 -13.85 8.60 15.14
CA SER A 104 -13.33 9.85 14.55
C SER A 104 -13.03 9.68 13.04
N PRO A 105 -13.01 10.78 12.26
CA PRO A 105 -12.67 10.73 10.82
C PRO A 105 -11.25 10.22 10.59
N PRO A 106 -10.88 9.90 9.34
CA PRO A 106 -9.50 9.55 8.98
C PRO A 106 -8.50 10.62 9.42
N LEU A 107 -7.28 10.20 9.80
CA LEU A 107 -6.20 11.09 10.18
C LEU A 107 -5.67 11.88 8.98
N TYR A 108 -5.49 11.20 7.87
CA TYR A 108 -5.00 11.79 6.62
C TYR A 108 -5.97 11.53 5.48
N SER A 109 -6.25 12.59 4.73
CA SER A 109 -7.09 12.58 3.54
C SER A 109 -6.25 12.96 2.31
N PHE A 110 -6.79 12.71 1.12
CA PHE A 110 -6.19 13.22 -0.11
C PHE A 110 -6.70 14.65 -0.36
N ASP A 111 -6.28 15.57 0.50
CA ASP A 111 -6.60 17.00 0.44
C ASP A 111 -5.35 17.87 0.64
N SER A 112 -5.50 19.18 0.50
CA SER A 112 -4.40 20.14 0.61
C SER A 112 -3.73 20.16 1.98
N ASN A 113 -4.40 19.70 3.05
CA ASN A 113 -3.85 19.72 4.40
C ASN A 113 -2.92 18.53 4.66
N SER A 114 -3.03 17.50 3.83
CA SER A 114 -2.29 16.23 4.00
C SER A 114 -1.16 16.06 2.96
N THR A 115 -0.98 17.00 2.04
CA THR A 115 0.01 16.85 0.94
C THR A 115 1.45 16.74 1.45
N GLU A 116 1.81 17.47 2.51
CA GLU A 116 3.16 17.45 3.08
C GLU A 116 3.50 16.07 3.70
N ILE A 117 2.56 15.49 4.43
CA ILE A 117 2.79 14.16 5.05
C ILE A 117 2.91 13.06 4.00
N TRP A 118 2.13 13.13 2.92
CA TRP A 118 2.26 12.19 1.80
C TRP A 118 3.61 12.37 1.07
N GLU A 119 4.08 13.61 0.95
CA GLU A 119 5.40 13.90 0.38
C GLU A 119 6.52 13.30 1.23
N GLU A 120 6.52 13.55 2.54
CA GLU A 120 7.51 13.00 3.47
C GLU A 120 7.49 11.47 3.49
N PHE A 121 6.30 10.88 3.53
CA PHE A 121 6.13 9.43 3.57
C PHE A 121 6.59 8.76 2.27
N LEU A 122 6.12 9.22 1.11
CA LEU A 122 6.45 8.63 -0.18
C LEU A 122 7.84 8.99 -0.70
N GLY A 123 8.45 10.06 -0.16
CA GLY A 123 9.81 10.51 -0.52
C GLY A 123 10.92 9.82 0.25
N ASN A 124 10.63 8.91 1.17
CA ASN A 124 11.66 8.25 1.97
C ASN A 124 12.57 7.33 1.13
N SER A 125 13.72 6.94 1.71
CA SER A 125 14.76 6.18 1.04
C SER A 125 14.32 4.77 0.61
N GLU A 126 13.42 4.11 1.36
CA GLU A 126 12.88 2.79 1.02
C GLU A 126 12.06 2.85 -0.28
N PHE A 127 11.13 3.80 -0.37
CA PHE A 127 10.33 3.98 -1.58
C PHE A 127 11.16 4.47 -2.75
N THR A 128 12.15 5.36 -2.51
CA THR A 128 13.07 5.82 -3.56
C THR A 128 13.86 4.68 -4.15
N PHE A 129 14.41 3.80 -3.33
CA PHE A 129 15.10 2.59 -3.78
C PHE A 129 14.16 1.64 -4.53
N ALA A 130 13.01 1.34 -3.97
CA ALA A 130 12.04 0.42 -4.58
C ALA A 130 11.55 0.91 -5.94
N ARG A 131 11.25 2.22 -6.07
CA ARG A 131 10.91 2.83 -7.36
C ARG A 131 12.05 2.72 -8.38
N SER A 132 13.29 3.01 -7.97
CA SER A 132 14.46 2.91 -8.86
C SER A 132 14.61 1.50 -9.41
N VAL A 133 14.46 0.47 -8.57
CA VAL A 133 14.51 -0.93 -9.01
C VAL A 133 13.38 -1.23 -9.99
N LEU A 134 12.14 -0.82 -9.66
CA LEU A 134 10.98 -1.09 -10.53
C LEU A 134 11.12 -0.38 -11.89
N ILE A 135 11.55 0.88 -11.90
CA ILE A 135 11.81 1.63 -13.12
C ILE A 135 12.85 0.90 -13.98
N SER A 136 13.98 0.50 -13.39
CA SER A 136 15.01 -0.26 -14.11
C SER A 136 14.48 -1.57 -14.70
N LEU A 137 13.62 -2.29 -13.98
CA LEU A 137 12.98 -3.51 -14.48
C LEU A 137 12.05 -3.24 -15.66
N LEU A 138 11.28 -2.17 -15.62
CA LEU A 138 10.29 -1.83 -16.66
C LEU A 138 10.94 -1.36 -17.95
N PHE A 139 12.04 -0.63 -17.85
CA PHE A 139 12.73 -0.05 -19.00
C PHE A 139 13.88 -0.90 -19.54
N SER A 140 14.25 -1.99 -18.85
CA SER A 140 15.26 -2.93 -19.35
C SER A 140 14.88 -3.48 -20.73
N GLY A 141 15.72 -3.20 -21.73
CA GLY A 141 15.50 -3.65 -23.11
C GLY A 141 14.44 -2.89 -23.91
N ARG A 142 13.94 -1.77 -23.38
CA ARG A 142 13.00 -0.89 -24.11
C ARG A 142 13.75 0.26 -24.76
N SER A 143 13.19 0.72 -25.89
CA SER A 143 13.72 1.89 -26.62
C SER A 143 13.38 3.20 -25.92
N ASP A 144 14.19 4.23 -26.17
CA ASP A 144 13.84 5.62 -25.86
C ASP A 144 12.51 6.01 -26.51
N ASN A 145 11.88 7.06 -26.00
CA ASN A 145 10.55 7.55 -26.45
C ASN A 145 9.34 6.66 -26.10
N ALA A 146 9.45 5.75 -25.13
CA ALA A 146 8.31 4.99 -24.67
C ALA A 146 7.17 5.90 -24.15
N ASN A 147 5.92 5.53 -24.47
CA ASN A 147 4.76 6.19 -23.91
C ASN A 147 4.44 5.57 -22.53
N VAL A 148 4.54 6.35 -21.49
CA VAL A 148 4.37 5.92 -20.10
C VAL A 148 3.10 6.55 -19.53
N LEU A 149 2.27 5.74 -18.89
CA LEU A 149 1.22 6.20 -18.00
C LEU A 149 1.69 6.06 -16.56
N THR A 150 1.73 7.14 -15.78
CA THR A 150 1.81 7.05 -14.33
C THR A 150 0.43 7.28 -13.74
N LEU A 151 -0.06 6.28 -12.99
CA LEU A 151 -1.39 6.27 -12.41
C LEU A 151 -1.30 6.47 -10.90
N CYS A 152 -2.07 7.45 -10.37
CA CYS A 152 -1.96 7.90 -8.98
C CYS A 152 -0.55 8.42 -8.66
N TYR A 153 -0.09 9.40 -9.43
CA TYR A 153 1.29 9.91 -9.37
C TYR A 153 1.65 10.62 -8.06
N GLY A 154 0.64 11.03 -7.26
CA GLY A 154 0.84 11.70 -5.98
C GLY A 154 1.84 12.88 -6.07
N PRO A 155 2.84 12.97 -5.15
CA PRO A 155 3.84 14.05 -5.16
C PRO A 155 4.83 14.04 -6.34
N GLY A 156 4.73 13.07 -7.27
CA GLY A 156 5.51 13.07 -8.52
C GLY A 156 6.91 12.47 -8.45
N PHE A 157 7.25 11.73 -7.41
CA PHE A 157 8.55 11.07 -7.27
C PHE A 157 8.84 10.05 -8.38
N ASP A 158 7.80 9.37 -8.85
CA ASP A 158 7.89 8.40 -9.94
C ASP A 158 8.30 9.10 -11.24
N ILE A 159 7.64 10.23 -11.53
CA ILE A 159 7.90 11.05 -12.72
C ILE A 159 9.32 11.59 -12.68
N LEU A 160 9.75 12.14 -11.51
CA LEU A 160 11.11 12.62 -11.30
C LEU A 160 12.14 11.53 -11.66
N GLN A 161 12.06 10.37 -11.01
CA GLN A 161 13.04 9.30 -11.20
C GLN A 161 13.05 8.74 -12.64
N MET A 162 11.89 8.71 -13.30
CA MET A 162 11.82 8.30 -14.70
C MET A 162 12.45 9.33 -15.63
N GLN A 163 12.20 10.64 -15.43
CA GLN A 163 12.78 11.70 -16.28
C GLN A 163 14.28 11.88 -16.09
N GLU A 164 14.82 11.55 -14.92
CA GLU A 164 16.26 11.59 -14.65
C GLU A 164 17.04 10.51 -15.40
N GLN A 165 16.39 9.41 -15.79
CA GLN A 165 17.05 8.23 -16.32
C GLN A 165 16.72 7.93 -17.78
N TYR A 166 15.57 8.40 -18.28
CA TYR A 166 15.03 7.99 -19.58
C TYR A 166 14.41 9.16 -20.34
N ASP A 167 14.60 9.18 -21.66
CA ASP A 167 13.88 10.08 -22.57
C ASP A 167 12.55 9.43 -22.98
N ILE A 168 11.47 9.78 -22.26
CA ILE A 168 10.16 9.15 -22.36
C ILE A 168 9.03 10.18 -22.39
N LYS A 169 7.88 9.77 -22.92
CA LYS A 169 6.66 10.57 -22.95
C LYS A 169 5.76 10.14 -21.79
N ILE A 170 5.57 11.02 -20.81
CA ILE A 170 4.78 10.70 -19.61
C ILE A 170 3.38 11.32 -19.73
N THR A 171 2.37 10.50 -19.49
CA THR A 171 1.00 10.91 -19.19
C THR A 171 0.73 10.62 -17.73
N ALA A 172 0.38 11.64 -16.96
CA ALA A 172 0.14 11.54 -15.52
C ALA A 172 -1.35 11.66 -15.22
N VAL A 173 -1.90 10.69 -14.48
CA VAL A 173 -3.30 10.62 -14.08
C VAL A 173 -3.42 10.44 -12.59
N ASP A 174 -4.23 11.27 -11.95
CA ASP A 174 -4.63 11.09 -10.56
C ASP A 174 -6.12 11.42 -10.43
N PHE A 175 -6.78 10.88 -9.41
CA PHE A 175 -8.20 11.16 -9.14
C PHE A 175 -8.44 12.51 -8.45
N LYS A 176 -7.37 13.18 -8.02
CA LYS A 176 -7.37 14.55 -7.48
C LYS A 176 -6.19 15.35 -8.03
N ASP A 177 -6.43 16.61 -8.38
CA ASP A 177 -5.38 17.50 -8.93
C ASP A 177 -4.48 18.14 -7.84
N ILE A 178 -4.69 17.83 -6.57
CA ILE A 178 -4.01 18.49 -5.44
C ILE A 178 -2.48 18.36 -5.48
N PHE A 179 -2.00 17.21 -5.96
CA PHE A 179 -0.56 16.94 -6.04
C PHE A 179 0.10 17.48 -7.29
N GLN A 180 -0.66 17.94 -8.29
CA GLN A 180 -0.09 18.37 -9.57
C GLN A 180 0.92 19.52 -9.40
N ASN A 181 0.65 20.46 -8.51
CA ASN A 181 1.57 21.57 -8.28
C ASN A 181 2.88 21.09 -7.64
N GLN A 182 2.81 20.25 -6.61
CA GLN A 182 4.02 19.66 -5.99
C GLN A 182 4.83 18.87 -7.00
N ALA A 183 4.18 17.98 -7.75
CA ALA A 183 4.82 17.17 -8.78
C ALA A 183 5.47 18.07 -9.85
N SER A 184 4.77 19.09 -10.33
CA SER A 184 5.29 20.02 -11.35
C SER A 184 6.50 20.82 -10.86
N CYS A 185 6.54 21.20 -9.58
CA CYS A 185 7.70 21.88 -9.01
C CYS A 185 8.91 20.98 -8.81
N ARG A 186 8.70 19.69 -8.64
CA ARG A 186 9.73 18.68 -8.37
C ARG A 186 10.48 18.23 -9.60
N ILE A 187 9.76 18.07 -10.71
CA ILE A 187 10.31 17.41 -11.91
C ILE A 187 11.08 18.40 -12.79
N PRO A 188 12.18 17.97 -13.45
CA PRO A 188 13.02 18.87 -14.26
C PRO A 188 12.28 19.48 -15.44
N ASN A 189 11.39 18.72 -16.09
CA ASN A 189 10.66 19.18 -17.27
C ASN A 189 9.15 18.93 -17.17
N PRO A 190 8.41 19.77 -16.39
CA PRO A 190 6.97 19.60 -16.20
C PRO A 190 6.16 19.80 -17.48
N LYS A 191 6.70 20.52 -18.47
CA LYS A 191 6.03 20.76 -19.75
C LYS A 191 6.03 19.55 -20.66
N SER A 192 6.91 18.58 -20.47
CA SER A 192 6.94 17.33 -21.21
C SER A 192 5.92 16.29 -20.69
N VAL A 193 5.30 16.56 -19.54
CA VAL A 193 4.28 15.68 -18.95
C VAL A 193 2.89 16.13 -19.39
N LYS A 194 2.13 15.17 -19.92
CA LYS A 194 0.71 15.36 -20.19
C LYS A 194 -0.09 15.11 -18.91
N TRP A 195 -0.46 16.17 -18.24
CA TRP A 195 -1.33 16.10 -17.06
C TRP A 195 -2.78 15.89 -17.46
N VAL A 196 -3.40 14.84 -16.96
CA VAL A 196 -4.82 14.55 -17.17
C VAL A 196 -5.61 15.07 -15.97
N LYS A 197 -6.61 15.89 -16.23
CA LYS A 197 -7.44 16.49 -15.18
C LYS A 197 -8.31 15.45 -14.49
N SER A 198 -8.47 15.56 -13.18
CA SER A 198 -9.30 14.67 -12.34
C SER A 198 -10.78 14.65 -12.74
N GLU A 199 -11.24 15.62 -13.54
CA GLU A 199 -12.58 15.62 -14.14
C GLU A 199 -12.78 14.48 -15.13
N LEU A 200 -11.71 14.03 -15.80
CA LEU A 200 -11.71 12.96 -16.78
C LEU A 200 -11.57 11.56 -16.17
N TRP A 201 -11.06 11.47 -14.94
CA TRP A 201 -10.96 10.21 -14.23
C TRP A 201 -11.26 10.40 -12.75
N LYS A 202 -12.32 9.79 -12.26
CA LYS A 202 -12.85 9.96 -10.90
C LYS A 202 -12.32 8.94 -9.88
N GLY A 203 -11.30 8.17 -10.26
CA GLY A 203 -10.72 7.13 -9.42
C GLY A 203 -11.18 5.71 -9.77
N PHE A 204 -10.85 4.78 -8.91
CA PHE A 204 -11.09 3.37 -9.10
C PHE A 204 -12.60 3.05 -9.28
N GLY A 205 -12.90 2.24 -10.29
CA GLY A 205 -14.28 1.94 -10.71
C GLY A 205 -14.79 2.81 -11.87
N THR A 206 -14.02 3.83 -12.30
CA THR A 206 -14.28 4.56 -13.54
C THR A 206 -13.24 4.23 -14.61
N PRO A 207 -13.61 4.23 -15.92
CA PRO A 207 -12.67 3.89 -16.98
C PRO A 207 -11.55 4.93 -17.09
N LEU A 208 -10.35 4.46 -17.38
CA LEU A 208 -9.24 5.33 -17.77
C LEU A 208 -9.61 6.08 -19.07
N PRO A 209 -9.35 7.40 -19.16
CA PRO A 209 -9.79 8.24 -20.28
C PRO A 209 -8.90 8.07 -21.51
N PHE A 210 -8.56 6.83 -21.85
CA PHE A 210 -7.68 6.49 -22.97
C PHE A 210 -8.30 5.41 -23.84
N THR A 211 -7.92 5.41 -25.11
CA THR A 211 -8.16 4.27 -26.02
C THR A 211 -7.32 3.07 -25.60
N GLY A 212 -7.64 1.88 -26.10
CA GLY A 212 -6.79 0.70 -25.93
C GLY A 212 -5.42 0.89 -26.60
N ASP A 213 -4.44 0.09 -26.16
CA ASP A 213 -3.11 -0.03 -26.77
C ASP A 213 -2.34 1.32 -26.88
N ALA A 214 -2.46 2.18 -25.87
CA ALA A 214 -1.88 3.51 -25.87
C ALA A 214 -0.47 3.60 -25.25
N PHE A 215 -0.16 2.74 -24.28
CA PHE A 215 1.03 2.87 -23.47
C PHE A 215 1.96 1.66 -23.59
N ASP A 216 3.26 1.93 -23.62
CA ASP A 216 4.30 0.92 -23.56
C ASP A 216 4.56 0.45 -22.12
N VAL A 217 4.36 1.37 -21.16
CA VAL A 217 4.51 1.13 -19.73
C VAL A 217 3.39 1.80 -18.96
N VAL A 218 2.83 1.11 -17.97
CA VAL A 218 2.02 1.71 -16.91
C VAL A 218 2.79 1.57 -15.59
N PHE A 219 2.98 2.67 -14.89
CA PHE A 219 3.58 2.72 -13.56
C PHE A 219 2.49 2.99 -12.52
N PHE A 220 2.35 2.10 -11.54
CA PHE A 220 1.29 2.14 -10.54
C PHE A 220 1.87 1.88 -9.16
N ALA A 221 2.18 2.95 -8.42
CA ALA A 221 2.86 2.86 -7.13
C ALA A 221 1.95 3.24 -5.96
N CYS A 222 2.02 2.44 -4.90
CA CYS A 222 1.43 2.69 -3.58
C CYS A 222 -0.10 2.86 -3.55
N ALA A 223 -0.81 2.62 -4.65
CA ALA A 223 -2.24 2.85 -4.77
C ALA A 223 -3.10 1.57 -4.82
N ASP A 224 -2.49 0.38 -5.07
CA ASP A 224 -3.23 -0.90 -5.06
C ASP A 224 -4.04 -1.14 -3.78
N PRO A 225 -3.54 -0.83 -2.56
CA PRO A 225 -4.30 -1.02 -1.32
C PRO A 225 -5.51 -0.10 -1.14
N TYR A 226 -5.65 0.91 -1.99
CA TYR A 226 -6.79 1.82 -2.01
C TYR A 226 -7.90 1.40 -2.98
N ILE A 227 -7.65 0.37 -3.80
CA ILE A 227 -8.67 -0.15 -4.73
C ILE A 227 -9.70 -0.96 -3.92
N PRO A 228 -11.00 -0.65 -4.01
CA PRO A 228 -12.03 -1.51 -3.44
C PRO A 228 -11.96 -2.92 -4.04
N ALA A 229 -12.12 -3.95 -3.22
CA ALA A 229 -11.99 -5.35 -3.64
C ALA A 229 -12.87 -5.69 -4.86
N GLU A 230 -14.11 -5.19 -4.84
CA GLU A 230 -15.09 -5.34 -5.91
C GLU A 230 -14.70 -4.63 -7.23
N SER A 231 -13.83 -3.63 -7.16
CA SER A 231 -13.35 -2.87 -8.32
C SER A 231 -12.00 -3.36 -8.84
N ARG A 232 -11.30 -4.22 -8.10
CA ARG A 232 -9.89 -4.54 -8.36
C ARG A 232 -9.69 -5.23 -9.72
N GLU A 233 -10.53 -6.19 -10.07
CA GLU A 233 -10.49 -6.85 -11.38
C GLU A 233 -10.74 -5.85 -12.50
N TYR A 234 -11.74 -4.98 -12.34
CA TYR A 234 -12.06 -3.95 -13.32
C TYR A 234 -10.88 -3.00 -13.57
N VAL A 235 -10.24 -2.50 -12.50
CA VAL A 235 -9.09 -1.60 -12.60
C VAL A 235 -7.95 -2.25 -13.38
N TYR A 236 -7.59 -3.48 -13.06
CA TYR A 236 -6.49 -4.17 -13.74
C TYR A 236 -6.83 -4.59 -15.18
N ARG A 237 -8.09 -4.91 -15.48
CA ARG A 237 -8.54 -5.11 -16.88
C ARG A 237 -8.45 -3.81 -17.69
N ASP A 238 -8.77 -2.69 -17.07
CA ASP A 238 -8.70 -1.39 -17.76
C ASP A 238 -7.25 -0.95 -18.00
N ILE A 239 -6.35 -1.20 -17.04
CA ILE A 239 -4.90 -1.03 -17.24
C ILE A 239 -4.39 -1.96 -18.36
N PHE A 240 -4.81 -3.23 -18.38
CA PHE A 240 -4.45 -4.18 -19.43
C PHE A 240 -4.92 -3.70 -20.81
N ARG A 241 -6.13 -3.17 -20.89
CA ARG A 241 -6.66 -2.58 -22.12
C ARG A 241 -5.81 -1.39 -22.60
N ALA A 242 -5.37 -0.53 -21.69
CA ALA A 242 -4.60 0.67 -22.01
C ALA A 242 -3.16 0.35 -22.44
N LEU A 243 -2.59 -0.79 -22.02
CA LEU A 243 -1.27 -1.25 -22.45
C LEU A 243 -1.28 -1.77 -23.87
N LYS A 244 -0.22 -1.47 -24.63
CA LYS A 244 0.06 -2.10 -25.93
C LYS A 244 0.40 -3.58 -25.78
N PRO A 245 0.22 -4.43 -26.82
CA PRO A 245 0.86 -5.73 -26.87
C PRO A 245 2.38 -5.59 -26.65
N GLY A 246 2.96 -6.44 -25.81
CA GLY A 246 4.37 -6.32 -25.37
C GLY A 246 4.62 -5.22 -24.34
N GLY A 247 3.58 -4.48 -23.92
CA GLY A 247 3.67 -3.47 -22.86
C GLY A 247 3.81 -4.08 -21.46
N ALA A 248 4.22 -3.29 -20.49
CA ALA A 248 4.40 -3.74 -19.11
C ALA A 248 3.71 -2.85 -18.08
N LEU A 249 3.13 -3.48 -17.06
CA LEU A 249 2.66 -2.83 -15.84
C LEU A 249 3.68 -3.05 -14.73
N GLY A 250 4.12 -1.97 -14.11
CA GLY A 250 4.89 -1.99 -12.87
C GLY A 250 4.02 -1.62 -11.68
N ILE A 251 4.02 -2.46 -10.65
CA ILE A 251 3.30 -2.19 -9.40
C ILE A 251 4.31 -2.13 -8.26
N LEU A 252 4.24 -1.06 -7.47
CA LEU A 252 4.89 -0.96 -6.17
C LEU A 252 3.80 -0.98 -5.10
N THR A 253 3.80 -2.02 -4.26
CA THR A 253 2.83 -2.21 -3.18
C THR A 253 3.45 -3.08 -2.10
N ARG A 254 2.68 -3.46 -1.07
CA ARG A 254 2.99 -4.62 -0.23
C ARG A 254 1.95 -5.70 -0.49
N SER A 255 2.28 -6.92 -0.12
CA SER A 255 1.34 -8.04 -0.19
C SER A 255 1.49 -8.91 1.03
N TYR A 256 0.39 -9.54 1.47
CA TYR A 256 0.49 -10.55 2.50
C TYR A 256 1.18 -11.79 1.95
N PRO A 257 2.18 -12.32 2.69
CA PRO A 257 2.82 -13.57 2.32
C PRO A 257 1.88 -14.75 2.53
N ASP A 258 1.89 -15.66 1.60
CA ASP A 258 1.24 -16.96 1.78
C ASP A 258 2.13 -17.89 2.60
N ALA A 259 1.60 -18.41 3.70
CA ALA A 259 2.31 -19.38 4.52
C ALA A 259 2.77 -20.58 3.68
N GLY A 260 4.07 -20.86 3.73
CA GLY A 260 4.66 -21.99 3.03
C GLY A 260 4.97 -21.79 1.55
N ARG A 261 4.72 -20.62 0.98
CA ARG A 261 4.98 -20.31 -0.43
C ARG A 261 6.37 -19.70 -0.67
N LYS A 262 6.85 -19.88 -1.91
CA LYS A 262 8.22 -19.56 -2.37
C LYS A 262 8.57 -18.06 -2.24
N TYR A 263 7.59 -17.17 -2.36
CA TYR A 263 7.84 -15.73 -2.51
C TYR A 263 8.02 -15.00 -1.18
N VAL A 264 7.38 -15.47 -0.11
CA VAL A 264 7.47 -14.83 1.19
C VAL A 264 7.37 -15.89 2.29
N LYS A 265 8.47 -16.17 2.94
CA LYS A 265 8.56 -17.15 4.05
C LYS A 265 8.89 -16.51 5.40
N ASP A 266 9.21 -15.23 5.40
CA ASP A 266 9.73 -14.58 6.60
C ASP A 266 8.59 -14.04 7.47
N VAL A 267 8.54 -14.52 8.72
CA VAL A 267 7.62 -14.02 9.75
C VAL A 267 7.77 -12.51 9.96
N LEU A 268 8.98 -11.96 9.85
CA LEU A 268 9.22 -10.51 10.01
C LEU A 268 8.55 -9.72 8.89
N VAL A 269 8.54 -10.25 7.66
CA VAL A 269 7.83 -9.59 6.54
C VAL A 269 6.33 -9.55 6.79
N ARG A 270 5.74 -10.63 7.29
CA ARG A 270 4.32 -10.68 7.62
C ARG A 270 3.99 -9.72 8.75
N ARG A 271 4.80 -9.68 9.81
CA ARG A 271 4.65 -8.71 10.91
C ARG A 271 4.76 -7.28 10.41
N GLY A 272 5.75 -6.97 9.57
CA GLY A 272 5.92 -5.65 8.97
C GLY A 272 4.73 -5.24 8.08
N THR A 273 4.17 -6.19 7.31
CA THR A 273 2.98 -5.94 6.50
C THR A 273 1.75 -5.67 7.36
N LEU A 274 1.54 -6.45 8.44
CA LEU A 274 0.44 -6.23 9.39
C LEU A 274 0.57 -4.89 10.12
N CYS A 275 1.79 -4.53 10.56
CA CYS A 275 2.04 -3.23 11.20
C CYS A 275 1.72 -2.07 10.25
N HIS A 276 2.13 -2.18 8.98
CA HIS A 276 1.86 -1.17 7.96
C HIS A 276 0.35 -1.07 7.68
N ASP A 277 -0.31 -2.21 7.45
CA ASP A 277 -1.76 -2.27 7.20
C ASP A 277 -2.56 -1.67 8.36
N PHE A 278 -2.17 -2.01 9.60
CA PHE A 278 -2.77 -1.42 10.79
C PHE A 278 -2.60 0.09 10.84
N ALA A 279 -1.39 0.58 10.63
CA ALA A 279 -1.09 2.00 10.70
C ALA A 279 -1.84 2.80 9.62
N GLU A 280 -1.76 2.37 8.37
CA GLU A 280 -2.37 3.09 7.25
C GLU A 280 -3.90 2.97 7.21
N SER A 281 -4.50 2.05 7.99
CA SER A 281 -5.96 1.93 8.13
C SER A 281 -6.65 3.20 8.63
N VAL A 282 -5.93 4.13 9.24
CA VAL A 282 -6.48 5.44 9.65
C VAL A 282 -6.51 6.47 8.52
N CYS A 283 -6.02 6.12 7.33
CA CYS A 283 -6.02 7.00 6.15
C CYS A 283 -7.30 6.86 5.33
N GLU A 284 -7.77 7.96 4.73
CA GLU A 284 -8.94 7.96 3.87
C GLU A 284 -8.79 6.98 2.71
N GLY A 285 -9.80 6.15 2.49
CA GLY A 285 -9.86 5.23 1.35
C GLY A 285 -9.04 3.96 1.46
N TRP A 286 -8.27 3.77 2.54
CA TRP A 286 -7.52 2.53 2.76
C TRP A 286 -8.42 1.30 2.75
N ARG A 287 -7.99 0.23 2.06
CA ARG A 287 -8.70 -1.06 1.97
C ARG A 287 -7.86 -2.23 2.48
N GLY A 288 -6.54 -2.03 2.56
CA GLY A 288 -5.57 -2.99 3.03
C GLY A 288 -4.83 -3.73 1.91
N PHE A 289 -3.78 -4.43 2.31
CA PHE A 289 -3.00 -5.24 1.38
C PHE A 289 -3.71 -6.53 1.02
N TYR A 290 -3.45 -7.01 -0.19
CA TYR A 290 -3.96 -8.27 -0.71
C TYR A 290 -2.94 -9.40 -0.55
N PRO A 291 -3.39 -10.67 -0.42
CA PRO A 291 -2.51 -11.83 -0.49
C PRO A 291 -1.77 -11.90 -1.84
N ALA A 292 -0.48 -12.23 -1.80
CA ALA A 292 0.33 -12.31 -3.01
C ALA A 292 -0.21 -13.32 -4.02
N GLN A 293 -0.69 -14.48 -3.56
CA GLN A 293 -1.25 -15.50 -4.44
C GLN A 293 -2.55 -15.06 -5.10
N GLU A 294 -3.44 -14.41 -4.35
CA GLU A 294 -4.69 -13.86 -4.88
C GLU A 294 -4.40 -12.84 -5.99
N SER A 295 -3.38 -11.99 -5.79
CA SER A 295 -2.92 -11.05 -6.81
C SER A 295 -2.38 -11.76 -8.05
N ILE A 296 -1.57 -12.82 -7.90
CA ILE A 296 -1.07 -13.63 -9.02
C ILE A 296 -2.21 -14.24 -9.81
N ASP A 297 -3.18 -14.83 -9.12
CA ASP A 297 -4.31 -15.51 -9.76
C ASP A 297 -5.18 -14.49 -10.53
N LEU A 298 -5.43 -13.34 -9.93
CA LEU A 298 -6.12 -12.22 -10.60
C LEU A 298 -5.39 -11.76 -11.86
N PHE A 299 -4.10 -11.46 -11.77
CA PHE A 299 -3.34 -10.95 -12.91
C PHE A 299 -3.30 -11.96 -14.07
N LYS A 300 -3.10 -13.24 -13.75
CA LYS A 300 -3.17 -14.31 -14.76
C LYS A 300 -4.55 -14.47 -15.38
N SER A 301 -5.62 -14.33 -14.60
CA SER A 301 -7.00 -14.44 -15.12
C SER A 301 -7.36 -13.31 -16.09
N ILE A 302 -6.70 -12.14 -15.95
CA ILE A 302 -6.85 -11.01 -16.86
C ILE A 302 -6.06 -11.21 -18.16
N GLY A 303 -5.00 -12.01 -18.13
CA GLY A 303 -4.14 -12.30 -19.27
C GLY A 303 -2.72 -11.77 -19.15
N PHE A 304 -2.33 -11.23 -18.00
CA PHE A 304 -0.95 -10.82 -17.78
C PHE A 304 0.00 -12.03 -17.60
N ASN A 305 1.19 -11.91 -18.14
CA ASN A 305 2.32 -12.72 -17.74
C ASN A 305 2.94 -12.11 -16.49
N VAL A 306 2.88 -12.80 -15.35
CA VAL A 306 3.53 -12.38 -14.10
C VAL A 306 5.02 -12.71 -14.26
N ASN A 307 5.80 -11.74 -14.74
CA ASN A 307 7.19 -11.94 -15.12
C ASN A 307 8.13 -11.88 -13.92
N THR A 308 7.99 -10.84 -13.10
CA THR A 308 8.89 -10.62 -11.96
C THR A 308 8.09 -10.23 -10.72
N VAL A 309 8.42 -10.89 -9.62
CA VAL A 309 7.93 -10.56 -8.28
C VAL A 309 9.15 -10.47 -7.36
N MET A 310 9.43 -9.29 -6.81
CA MET A 310 10.62 -9.02 -6.01
C MET A 310 10.29 -8.35 -4.68
N LEU A 311 11.28 -8.26 -3.81
CA LEU A 311 11.21 -7.62 -2.49
C LEU A 311 9.99 -8.10 -1.69
N ASN A 312 9.86 -9.42 -1.56
CA ASN A 312 8.74 -10.05 -0.84
C ASN A 312 7.35 -9.63 -1.37
N ALA A 313 7.19 -9.66 -2.69
CA ALA A 313 5.99 -9.25 -3.38
C ALA A 313 5.61 -7.76 -3.17
N ALA A 314 6.63 -6.90 -3.01
CA ALA A 314 6.44 -5.45 -3.03
C ALA A 314 6.62 -4.85 -4.44
N LEU A 315 7.39 -5.49 -5.32
CA LEU A 315 7.61 -5.06 -6.69
C LEU A 315 7.10 -6.11 -7.66
N TRP A 316 6.30 -5.68 -8.63
CA TRP A 316 5.72 -6.54 -9.65
C TRP A 316 5.97 -5.99 -11.03
N ARG A 317 6.44 -6.82 -11.94
CA ARG A 317 6.41 -6.57 -13.38
C ARG A 317 5.47 -7.58 -14.03
N LEU A 318 4.44 -7.08 -14.69
CA LEU A 318 3.43 -7.83 -15.41
C LEU A 318 3.51 -7.42 -16.87
N ASP A 319 3.70 -8.37 -17.78
CA ASP A 319 3.76 -8.08 -19.21
C ASP A 319 2.44 -8.48 -19.91
N LYS A 320 1.93 -7.59 -20.77
CA LYS A 320 0.85 -7.92 -21.70
C LYS A 320 1.46 -8.65 -22.89
N PRO A 321 1.01 -9.89 -23.20
CA PRO A 321 1.47 -10.64 -24.37
C PRO A 321 1.35 -9.89 -25.69
#